data_e4f2a3214d5d5d875f1c76004e0ad895
#
_entry.id   e4f2a3214d5d5d875f1c76004e0ad895
#
_cell.length_a   1.000
_cell.length_b   1.000
_cell.length_c   1.000
_cell.angle_alpha   90.00
_cell.angle_beta   90.00
_cell.angle_gamma   90.00
#
_symmetry.space_group_name_H-M   'P 1'
#
loop_
_entity.id
_entity.type
_entity.pdbx_description
1 polymer ?
#
loop_
_entity_poly.entity_id
_entity_poly.type
_entity_poly.pdbx_seq_one_letter_code
_entity_poly.pdbx_strand_id
1 'polypeptide(L)'
;RADREEAQAPAAISSLEEDLLTPPDHAPDTVLATFTFDLRFDPADTAPGRHVAVNETFTLDGQTLTVTDVEIYPTHVRVNVEGDGDNTAWLKGLDFYLENEDGQRFGSISNGVIASGDTDTPAMVSYRLESPYFARCDSLTLHITGARWLEKAHERVHIDLAAGSAEW
;
A
#
# COMPACT_ATOMS: atom_id res chain seq x y z
N ARG A 1 58.86 28.52 -2.49
CA ARG A 1 57.71 28.40 -3.41
C ARG A 1 57.33 26.97 -3.47
N ALA A 2 56.25 26.62 -2.77
CA ALA A 2 55.68 25.30 -2.79
C ALA A 2 54.33 25.44 -3.54
N ASP A 3 54.24 24.79 -4.68
CA ASP A 3 53.04 24.66 -5.45
C ASP A 3 52.14 23.65 -4.75
N ARG A 4 50.93 24.10 -4.42
CA ARG A 4 49.88 23.33 -3.79
C ARG A 4 48.99 22.81 -4.92
N GLU A 5 49.14 21.56 -5.22
CA GLU A 5 48.30 20.81 -6.16
C GLU A 5 46.92 20.60 -5.52
N GLU A 6 45.92 21.26 -6.08
CA GLU A 6 44.51 21.09 -5.74
C GLU A 6 44.04 19.74 -6.27
N ALA A 7 43.77 18.82 -5.37
CA ALA A 7 43.14 17.56 -5.70
C ALA A 7 41.67 17.79 -6.06
N GLN A 8 41.35 17.60 -7.33
CA GLN A 8 40.02 17.63 -7.90
C GLN A 8 39.26 16.37 -7.47
N ALA A 9 38.23 16.54 -6.67
CA ALA A 9 37.32 15.44 -6.26
C ALA A 9 36.56 14.89 -7.49
N PRO A 10 36.35 13.57 -7.57
CA PRO A 10 35.61 12.98 -8.69
C PRO A 10 34.12 13.27 -8.56
N ALA A 11 33.59 14.02 -9.54
CA ALA A 11 32.18 14.20 -9.79
C ALA A 11 31.63 12.94 -10.48
N ALA A 12 31.14 11.96 -9.75
CA ALA A 12 30.36 10.85 -10.31
C ALA A 12 29.64 10.02 -9.25
N ILE A 13 28.77 10.61 -8.43
CA ILE A 13 27.78 9.84 -7.63
C ILE A 13 26.39 10.48 -7.69
N SER A 14 26.18 11.51 -8.51
CA SER A 14 24.91 12.24 -8.53
C SER A 14 23.87 11.70 -9.52
N SER A 15 24.17 10.69 -10.33
CA SER A 15 23.25 10.24 -11.38
C SER A 15 22.54 8.90 -11.12
N LEU A 16 22.84 8.24 -10.01
CA LEU A 16 22.20 6.95 -9.69
C LEU A 16 21.10 7.05 -8.63
N GLU A 17 20.97 8.18 -7.95
CA GLU A 17 19.90 8.36 -6.95
C GLU A 17 18.61 8.98 -7.53
N GLU A 18 18.65 9.61 -8.68
CA GLU A 18 17.45 10.21 -9.31
C GLU A 18 16.55 9.18 -10.02
N ASP A 19 17.10 8.04 -10.45
CA ASP A 19 16.35 7.01 -11.19
C ASP A 19 15.54 6.05 -10.29
N LEU A 20 15.77 6.09 -8.97
CA LEU A 20 15.04 5.28 -7.97
C LEU A 20 13.78 5.96 -7.42
N LEU A 21 13.56 7.23 -7.75
CA LEU A 21 12.45 8.04 -7.21
C LEU A 21 11.40 8.45 -8.26
N THR A 22 11.55 8.05 -9.52
CA THR A 22 10.50 8.26 -10.52
C THR A 22 9.41 7.20 -10.33
N PRO A 23 8.23 7.58 -9.82
CA PRO A 23 7.08 6.69 -9.88
C PRO A 23 6.78 6.39 -11.36
N PRO A 24 6.28 5.18 -11.68
CA PRO A 24 5.87 4.85 -13.05
C PRO A 24 4.89 5.93 -13.53
N ASP A 25 5.08 6.34 -14.79
CA ASP A 25 4.37 7.41 -15.47
C ASP A 25 2.87 7.07 -15.65
N HIS A 26 2.15 7.07 -14.54
CA HIS A 26 0.69 7.13 -14.55
C HIS A 26 0.30 8.59 -14.47
N ALA A 27 -0.50 9.06 -15.40
CA ALA A 27 -1.06 10.40 -15.35
C ALA A 27 -1.59 10.66 -13.93
N PRO A 28 -1.15 11.73 -13.23
CA PRO A 28 -1.25 11.86 -11.78
C PRO A 28 -2.67 11.89 -11.19
N ASP A 29 -3.70 11.77 -12.01
CA ASP A 29 -5.10 11.85 -11.57
C ASP A 29 -6.04 10.80 -12.20
N THR A 30 -5.50 9.70 -12.76
CA THR A 30 -6.36 8.64 -13.29
C THR A 30 -6.83 7.74 -12.15
N VAL A 31 -8.09 7.88 -11.74
CA VAL A 31 -8.74 6.96 -10.79
C VAL A 31 -9.01 5.63 -11.50
N LEU A 32 -8.39 4.54 -11.05
CA LEU A 32 -8.52 3.20 -11.63
C LEU A 32 -9.77 2.46 -11.13
N ALA A 33 -10.15 2.70 -9.87
CA ALA A 33 -11.37 2.17 -9.28
C ALA A 33 -11.87 3.10 -8.17
N THR A 34 -13.17 3.18 -8.01
CA THR A 34 -13.83 3.95 -6.94
C THR A 34 -14.81 3.05 -6.21
N PHE A 35 -14.73 3.03 -4.89
CA PHE A 35 -15.65 2.32 -4.01
C PHE A 35 -16.31 3.33 -3.08
N THR A 36 -17.63 3.29 -3.01
CA THR A 36 -18.41 4.11 -2.10
C THR A 36 -19.07 3.20 -1.08
N PHE A 37 -18.87 3.49 0.20
CA PHE A 37 -19.53 2.80 1.30
C PHE A 37 -20.11 3.84 2.26
N ASP A 38 -21.34 3.60 2.70
CA ASP A 38 -22.03 4.46 3.64
C ASP A 38 -21.65 4.07 5.07
N LEU A 39 -20.98 4.98 5.77
CA LEU A 39 -20.69 4.84 7.19
C LEU A 39 -21.72 5.63 7.98
N ARG A 40 -22.70 4.93 8.56
CA ARG A 40 -23.65 5.56 9.47
C ARG A 40 -23.09 5.53 10.89
N PHE A 41 -22.83 6.68 11.43
CA PHE A 41 -22.32 6.84 12.78
C PHE A 41 -23.49 7.06 13.76
N ASP A 42 -23.63 6.15 14.72
CA ASP A 42 -24.47 6.42 15.88
C ASP A 42 -23.67 7.32 16.84
N PRO A 43 -24.20 8.49 17.30
CA PRO A 43 -23.53 9.32 18.27
C PRO A 43 -23.16 8.62 19.59
N ALA A 44 -23.81 7.48 19.89
CA ALA A 44 -23.49 6.64 21.05
C ALA A 44 -22.20 5.83 20.87
N ASP A 45 -21.70 5.68 19.63
CA ASP A 45 -20.49 4.92 19.29
C ASP A 45 -19.20 5.76 19.30
N THR A 46 -19.12 6.77 20.15
CA THR A 46 -17.91 7.61 20.30
C THR A 46 -16.75 6.91 21.01
N ALA A 47 -16.79 5.58 21.13
CA ALA A 47 -15.66 4.80 21.61
C ALA A 47 -14.47 4.92 20.66
N PRO A 48 -13.23 5.04 21.16
CA PRO A 48 -12.05 5.12 20.32
C PRO A 48 -11.89 3.83 19.49
N GLY A 49 -11.85 4.00 18.17
CA GLY A 49 -11.70 2.90 17.22
C GLY A 49 -13.03 2.32 16.73
N ARG A 50 -13.37 2.61 15.47
CA ARG A 50 -14.51 2.01 14.77
C ARG A 50 -14.02 1.00 13.78
N HIS A 51 -14.67 -0.16 13.78
CA HIS A 51 -14.42 -1.20 12.80
C HIS A 51 -15.64 -1.30 11.87
N VAL A 52 -15.38 -1.21 10.58
CA VAL A 52 -16.40 -1.33 9.53
C VAL A 52 -16.01 -2.49 8.62
N ALA A 53 -16.78 -3.57 8.64
CA ALA A 53 -16.63 -4.64 7.68
C ALA A 53 -17.09 -4.13 6.30
N VAL A 54 -16.22 -4.20 5.30
CA VAL A 54 -16.50 -3.74 3.93
C VAL A 54 -16.76 -4.95 3.03
N ASN A 55 -15.82 -5.89 2.95
CA ASN A 55 -15.87 -7.13 2.17
C ASN A 55 -16.20 -6.90 0.68
N GLU A 56 -15.67 -5.83 0.10
CA GLU A 56 -15.84 -5.49 -1.30
C GLU A 56 -14.66 -5.98 -2.14
N THR A 57 -14.97 -6.74 -3.18
CA THR A 57 -13.98 -7.35 -4.07
C THR A 57 -13.93 -6.61 -5.40
N PHE A 58 -12.73 -6.40 -5.92
CA PHE A 58 -12.49 -5.76 -7.20
C PHE A 58 -11.31 -6.39 -7.94
N THR A 59 -11.23 -6.15 -9.24
CA THR A 59 -10.13 -6.62 -10.08
C THR A 59 -9.33 -5.42 -10.61
N LEU A 60 -8.02 -5.49 -10.45
CA LEU A 60 -7.08 -4.49 -10.93
C LEU A 60 -5.87 -5.18 -11.56
N ASP A 61 -5.52 -4.81 -12.80
CA ASP A 61 -4.44 -5.43 -13.58
C ASP A 61 -4.54 -6.95 -13.69
N GLY A 62 -5.76 -7.49 -13.74
CA GLY A 62 -6.01 -8.93 -13.78
C GLY A 62 -5.82 -9.66 -12.45
N GLN A 63 -5.58 -8.95 -11.35
CA GLN A 63 -5.47 -9.49 -10.01
C GLN A 63 -6.73 -9.13 -9.21
N THR A 64 -7.20 -10.04 -8.37
CA THR A 64 -8.39 -9.87 -7.54
C THR A 64 -7.97 -9.47 -6.12
N LEU A 65 -8.57 -8.40 -5.63
CA LEU A 65 -8.34 -7.85 -4.30
C LEU A 65 -9.66 -7.66 -3.57
N THR A 66 -9.65 -7.81 -2.26
CA THR A 66 -10.80 -7.55 -1.39
C THR A 66 -10.43 -6.54 -0.33
N VAL A 67 -11.16 -5.44 -0.22
CA VAL A 67 -11.13 -4.58 0.97
C VAL A 67 -11.96 -5.28 2.03
N THR A 68 -11.32 -5.83 3.04
CA THR A 68 -11.98 -6.62 4.08
C THR A 68 -12.68 -5.75 5.09
N ASP A 69 -11.99 -4.74 5.58
CA ASP A 69 -12.48 -3.85 6.61
C ASP A 69 -11.72 -2.52 6.66
N VAL A 70 -12.34 -1.56 7.34
CA VAL A 70 -11.77 -0.26 7.64
C VAL A 70 -11.89 0.00 9.13
N GLU A 71 -10.78 0.34 9.77
CA GLU A 71 -10.73 0.72 11.18
C GLU A 71 -10.39 2.21 11.31
N ILE A 72 -11.24 2.96 11.99
CA ILE A 72 -11.10 4.42 12.16
C ILE A 72 -10.69 4.72 13.58
N TYR A 73 -9.50 5.28 13.75
CA TYR A 73 -8.94 5.73 15.02
C TYR A 73 -8.78 7.25 15.02
N PRO A 74 -8.71 7.91 16.17
CA PRO A 74 -8.46 9.35 16.22
C PRO A 74 -7.17 9.79 15.49
N THR A 75 -6.16 8.93 15.48
CA THR A 75 -4.83 9.23 14.93
C THR A 75 -4.63 8.77 13.49
N HIS A 76 -5.37 7.77 13.03
CA HIS A 76 -5.24 7.19 11.69
C HIS A 76 -6.47 6.36 11.31
N VAL A 77 -6.62 6.12 10.02
CA VAL A 77 -7.47 5.06 9.49
C VAL A 77 -6.60 3.90 9.06
N ARG A 78 -7.05 2.68 9.34
CA ARG A 78 -6.47 1.46 8.79
C ARG A 78 -7.43 0.88 7.75
N VAL A 79 -6.92 0.60 6.56
CA VAL A 79 -7.63 -0.10 5.48
C VAL A 79 -6.94 -1.44 5.27
N ASN A 80 -7.67 -2.53 5.44
CA ASN A 80 -7.17 -3.88 5.26
C ASN A 80 -7.58 -4.40 3.87
N VAL A 81 -6.58 -4.87 3.12
CA VAL A 81 -6.76 -5.40 1.75
C VAL A 81 -6.16 -6.78 1.67
N GLU A 82 -6.93 -7.72 1.17
CA GLU A 82 -6.54 -9.10 0.96
C GLU A 82 -6.42 -9.40 -0.53
N GLY A 83 -5.35 -10.08 -0.93
CA GLY A 83 -5.18 -10.59 -2.29
C GLY A 83 -5.75 -12.00 -2.41
N ASP A 84 -6.43 -12.29 -3.53
CA ASP A 84 -6.90 -13.64 -3.82
C ASP A 84 -5.73 -14.63 -3.99
N GLY A 85 -5.93 -15.88 -3.55
CA GLY A 85 -4.93 -16.94 -3.66
C GLY A 85 -4.55 -17.28 -5.11
N ASP A 86 -5.50 -17.13 -6.04
CA ASP A 86 -5.32 -17.40 -7.48
C ASP A 86 -4.60 -16.26 -8.23
N ASN A 87 -4.31 -15.16 -7.55
CA ASN A 87 -3.53 -14.07 -8.16
C ASN A 87 -2.16 -14.55 -8.62
N THR A 88 -1.74 -14.10 -9.80
CA THR A 88 -0.42 -14.41 -10.38
C THR A 88 0.70 -13.53 -9.85
N ALA A 89 0.35 -12.46 -9.14
CA ALA A 89 1.28 -11.53 -8.54
C ALA A 89 0.88 -11.18 -7.10
N TRP A 90 1.88 -10.80 -6.30
CA TRP A 90 1.68 -10.27 -4.95
C TRP A 90 1.44 -8.78 -5.00
N LEU A 91 0.52 -8.27 -4.20
CA LEU A 91 0.35 -6.83 -4.01
C LEU A 91 1.53 -6.27 -3.22
N LYS A 92 2.40 -5.51 -3.88
CA LYS A 92 3.54 -4.82 -3.27
C LYS A 92 3.13 -3.48 -2.65
N GLY A 93 2.15 -2.82 -3.25
CA GLY A 93 1.64 -1.54 -2.76
C GLY A 93 0.41 -1.11 -3.54
N LEU A 94 -0.44 -0.36 -2.87
CA LEU A 94 -1.64 0.25 -3.43
C LEU A 94 -1.57 1.75 -3.16
N ASP A 95 -1.76 2.54 -4.21
CA ASP A 95 -1.82 3.98 -4.11
C ASP A 95 -3.29 4.39 -4.10
N PHE A 96 -3.72 5.08 -3.05
CA PHE A 96 -5.11 5.45 -2.86
C PHE A 96 -5.25 6.55 -1.81
N TYR A 97 -6.42 7.16 -1.76
CA TYR A 97 -6.84 8.10 -0.72
C TYR A 97 -8.31 7.88 -0.37
N LEU A 98 -8.70 8.36 0.80
CA LEU A 98 -10.11 8.46 1.20
C LEU A 98 -10.59 9.88 0.94
N GLU A 99 -11.88 10.01 0.58
CA GLU A 99 -12.54 11.30 0.39
C GLU A 99 -13.90 11.28 1.10
N ASN A 100 -14.21 12.33 1.87
CA ASN A 100 -15.51 12.47 2.49
C ASN A 100 -16.51 13.16 1.55
N GLU A 101 -17.77 13.29 1.98
CA GLU A 101 -18.85 13.93 1.24
C GLU A 101 -18.59 15.41 0.90
N ASP A 102 -17.73 16.08 1.65
CA ASP A 102 -17.33 17.48 1.40
C ASP A 102 -16.15 17.61 0.43
N GLY A 103 -15.63 16.49 -0.09
CA GLY A 103 -14.48 16.45 -0.99
C GLY A 103 -13.12 16.62 -0.30
N GLN A 104 -13.08 16.50 1.04
CA GLN A 104 -11.83 16.50 1.79
C GLN A 104 -11.14 15.15 1.64
N ARG A 105 -9.84 15.17 1.29
CA ARG A 105 -9.03 13.98 1.06
C ARG A 105 -8.13 13.67 2.24
N PHE A 106 -7.99 12.37 2.52
CA PHE A 106 -7.15 11.80 3.56
C PHE A 106 -6.16 10.83 2.91
N GLY A 107 -4.90 11.20 2.88
CA GLY A 107 -3.84 10.48 2.19
C GLY A 107 -3.09 9.49 3.07
N SER A 108 -2.15 8.78 2.45
CA SER A 108 -1.27 7.83 3.16
C SER A 108 -0.35 8.56 4.15
N ILE A 109 -0.18 7.97 5.33
CA ILE A 109 0.83 8.41 6.30
C ILE A 109 2.14 7.70 5.94
N SER A 110 3.26 8.44 5.94
CA SER A 110 4.58 7.85 5.76
C SER A 110 4.83 6.74 6.79
N ASN A 111 5.34 5.59 6.36
CA ASN A 111 5.55 4.39 7.18
C ASN A 111 4.27 3.64 7.62
N GLY A 112 3.17 3.81 6.90
CA GLY A 112 1.87 3.25 7.24
C GLY A 112 1.48 1.95 6.55
N VAL A 113 2.42 1.16 5.97
CA VAL A 113 2.11 -0.10 5.31
C VAL A 113 2.65 -1.27 6.12
N ILE A 114 1.79 -2.21 6.45
CA ILE A 114 2.15 -3.48 7.09
C ILE A 114 1.63 -4.60 6.19
N ALA A 115 2.52 -5.43 5.67
CA ALA A 115 2.16 -6.64 4.95
C ALA A 115 2.30 -7.85 5.86
N SER A 116 1.30 -8.71 5.88
CA SER A 116 1.35 -10.01 6.53
C SER A 116 0.81 -11.05 5.56
N GLY A 117 1.47 -12.18 5.45
CA GLY A 117 1.06 -13.31 4.63
C GLY A 117 2.05 -14.45 4.77
N ASP A 118 1.54 -15.66 4.64
CA ASP A 118 2.29 -16.89 4.53
C ASP A 118 2.01 -17.48 3.15
N THR A 119 2.81 -18.45 2.70
CA THR A 119 2.65 -19.13 1.41
C THR A 119 1.28 -19.78 1.23
N ASP A 120 0.60 -20.10 2.34
CA ASP A 120 -0.68 -20.83 2.37
C ASP A 120 -1.87 -19.94 2.75
N THR A 121 -1.65 -18.67 3.08
CA THR A 121 -2.71 -17.70 3.41
C THR A 121 -2.69 -16.55 2.45
N PRO A 122 -3.87 -16.01 2.05
CA PRO A 122 -3.94 -14.79 1.25
C PRO A 122 -3.11 -13.68 1.88
N ALA A 123 -2.32 -12.98 1.05
CA ALA A 123 -1.51 -11.90 1.54
C ALA A 123 -2.41 -10.73 1.96
N MET A 124 -2.42 -10.40 3.24
CA MET A 124 -3.13 -9.24 3.76
C MET A 124 -2.16 -8.07 3.88
N VAL A 125 -2.57 -6.92 3.38
CA VAL A 125 -1.83 -5.66 3.48
C VAL A 125 -2.69 -4.63 4.20
N SER A 126 -2.16 -4.10 5.28
CA SER A 126 -2.80 -3.03 6.06
C SER A 126 -2.16 -1.70 5.73
N TYR A 127 -2.97 -0.73 5.34
CA TYR A 127 -2.56 0.63 5.02
C TYR A 127 -3.03 1.59 6.08
N ARG A 128 -2.20 2.58 6.42
CA ARG A 128 -2.56 3.67 7.32
C ARG A 128 -2.67 4.98 6.56
N LEU A 129 -3.79 5.68 6.79
CA LEU A 129 -4.08 6.98 6.22
C LEU A 129 -4.37 7.99 7.33
N GLU A 130 -4.38 9.26 6.97
CA GLU A 130 -4.86 10.34 7.81
C GLU A 130 -6.30 10.07 8.27
N SER A 131 -6.62 10.46 9.49
CA SER A 131 -7.92 10.16 10.08
C SER A 131 -8.96 11.25 9.79
N PRO A 132 -10.15 10.90 9.30
CA PRO A 132 -11.29 11.79 9.24
C PRO A 132 -12.03 11.91 10.57
N TYR A 133 -11.54 11.31 11.64
CA TYR A 133 -12.24 11.20 12.93
C TYR A 133 -12.80 12.53 13.43
N PHE A 134 -12.08 13.63 13.24
CA PHE A 134 -12.50 14.97 13.65
C PHE A 134 -13.24 15.75 12.55
N ALA A 135 -13.32 15.23 11.34
CA ALA A 135 -14.01 15.87 10.21
C ALA A 135 -15.54 15.71 10.25
N ARG A 136 -16.07 14.87 11.17
CA ARG A 136 -17.52 14.60 11.33
C ARG A 136 -18.19 14.21 10.00
N CYS A 137 -17.58 13.34 9.25
CA CYS A 137 -18.13 12.85 7.98
C CYS A 137 -19.05 11.65 8.22
N ASP A 138 -20.08 11.54 7.38
CA ASP A 138 -21.06 10.46 7.39
C ASP A 138 -20.68 9.35 6.40
N SER A 139 -19.87 9.65 5.40
CA SER A 139 -19.40 8.70 4.39
C SER A 139 -17.95 8.92 4.01
N LEU A 140 -17.31 7.85 3.54
CA LEU A 140 -15.97 7.87 2.96
C LEU A 140 -15.99 7.09 1.65
N THR A 141 -15.35 7.65 0.64
CA THR A 141 -15.10 7.00 -0.63
C THR A 141 -13.62 6.66 -0.74
N LEU A 142 -13.30 5.42 -1.09
CA LEU A 142 -11.95 4.96 -1.35
C LEU A 142 -11.65 5.12 -2.84
N HIS A 143 -10.67 5.94 -3.18
CA HIS A 143 -10.20 6.17 -4.54
C HIS A 143 -8.85 5.47 -4.75
N ILE A 144 -8.83 4.42 -5.57
CA ILE A 144 -7.62 3.71 -5.92
C ILE A 144 -7.03 4.35 -7.17
N THR A 145 -5.77 4.81 -7.08
CA THR A 145 -5.08 5.54 -8.15
C THR A 145 -3.96 4.74 -8.78
N GLY A 146 -3.48 3.67 -8.14
CA GLY A 146 -2.44 2.82 -8.69
C GLY A 146 -2.20 1.57 -7.85
N ALA A 147 -1.51 0.59 -8.43
CA ALA A 147 -1.03 -0.58 -7.75
C ALA A 147 0.38 -0.94 -8.22
N ARG A 148 1.17 -1.52 -7.33
CA ARG A 148 2.47 -2.09 -7.62
C ARG A 148 2.44 -3.58 -7.30
N TRP A 149 2.93 -4.38 -8.24
CA TRP A 149 2.90 -5.83 -8.15
C TRP A 149 4.30 -6.43 -8.08
N LEU A 150 4.40 -7.58 -7.44
CA LEU A 150 5.57 -8.43 -7.46
C LEU A 150 5.15 -9.78 -8.03
N GLU A 151 5.77 -10.19 -9.13
CA GLU A 151 5.50 -11.49 -9.73
C GLU A 151 5.79 -12.62 -8.74
N LYS A 152 4.91 -13.63 -8.72
CA LYS A 152 5.14 -14.85 -7.94
C LYS A 152 6.22 -15.66 -8.65
N ALA A 153 7.43 -15.71 -8.09
CA ALA A 153 8.47 -16.58 -8.59
C ALA A 153 8.18 -18.03 -8.22
N HIS A 154 8.36 -18.94 -9.20
CA HIS A 154 8.18 -20.38 -8.99
C HIS A 154 9.51 -21.11 -8.79
N GLU A 155 10.59 -20.36 -8.61
CA GLU A 155 11.92 -20.92 -8.40
C GLU A 155 12.03 -21.52 -7.00
N ARG A 156 12.56 -22.73 -6.92
CA ARG A 156 12.76 -23.45 -5.66
C ARG A 156 14.19 -23.90 -5.57
N VAL A 157 14.83 -23.69 -4.43
CA VAL A 157 16.12 -24.26 -4.10
C VAL A 157 15.88 -25.47 -3.20
N HIS A 158 16.30 -26.66 -3.66
CA HIS A 158 16.31 -27.83 -2.81
C HIS A 158 17.59 -27.82 -1.99
N ILE A 159 17.45 -27.86 -0.66
CA ILE A 159 18.59 -27.92 0.25
C ILE A 159 18.59 -29.31 0.92
N ASP A 160 19.58 -30.11 0.60
CA ASP A 160 19.80 -31.39 1.25
C ASP A 160 20.66 -31.16 2.51
N LEU A 161 20.01 -31.21 3.67
CA LEU A 161 20.68 -30.99 4.97
C LEU A 161 21.60 -32.16 5.35
N ALA A 162 21.35 -33.37 4.84
CA ALA A 162 22.17 -34.56 5.12
C ALA A 162 23.43 -34.56 4.25
N ALA A 163 23.32 -34.15 2.98
CA ALA A 163 24.44 -34.03 2.07
C ALA A 163 25.18 -32.67 2.17
N GLY A 164 24.57 -31.67 2.82
CA GLY A 164 25.11 -30.31 2.90
C GLY A 164 25.21 -29.64 1.54
N SER A 165 24.29 -29.96 0.59
CA SER A 165 24.26 -29.45 -0.77
C SER A 165 22.95 -28.71 -1.06
N ALA A 166 22.99 -27.77 -2.02
CA ALA A 166 21.82 -27.08 -2.54
C ALA A 166 21.81 -27.16 -4.07
N GLU A 167 20.61 -27.40 -4.62
CA GLU A 167 20.37 -27.47 -6.08
C GLU A 167 19.20 -26.52 -6.43
N TRP A 168 19.32 -25.86 -7.61
CA TRP A 168 18.30 -24.96 -8.18
C TRP A 168 17.31 -25.74 -9.04
#